data_40c80948a28fb183eb692ff8772e4509
#
_entry.id   40c80948a28fb183eb692ff8772e4509
#
_cell.length_a   1.000
_cell.length_b   1.000
_cell.length_c   1.000
_cell.angle_alpha   90.00
_cell.angle_beta   90.00
_cell.angle_gamma   90.00
#
_symmetry.space_group_name_H-M   'P 1'
#
loop_
_entity.id
_entity.type
_entity.pdbx_description
1 polymer ?
#
loop_
_entity_poly.entity_id
_entity_poly.type
_entity_poly.pdbx_seq_one_letter_code
_entity_poly.pdbx_strand_id
1 'polypeptide(L)'
;MIDNYINRLIAGDRQVFDVIYSTFKGQFIALFRKLQGLGRDEAETLYHDACAILLNNVESGRLTRDSIKNSQMKAYLNNTGKYILFNKLRKRQVPLIVDTDYIMTYGDLDSSRKHNNKSMARDPEESYDEEMDDKLFIIRTTVRDMPQPCDQLLKLVIYMKKSNKEVAEIMNYANADSVKTQRSRCMKKLRDKVKQRFKAAGYEQ
;
A
#
# COMPACT_ATOMS: atom_id res chain seq x y z
N MET A 1 -30.24 3.52 16.01
CA MET A 1 -29.29 2.74 15.17
C MET A 1 -28.60 3.74 14.24
N ILE A 2 -27.28 3.93 14.36
CA ILE A 2 -26.56 4.80 13.42
C ILE A 2 -26.48 4.00 12.13
N ASP A 3 -27.23 4.43 11.10
CA ASP A 3 -27.21 3.76 9.80
C ASP A 3 -25.78 3.76 9.24
N ASN A 4 -25.38 2.60 8.72
CA ASN A 4 -24.05 2.42 8.14
C ASN A 4 -23.84 3.42 6.99
N TYR A 5 -22.70 4.10 6.96
CA TYR A 5 -22.34 5.09 5.93
C TYR A 5 -22.52 4.53 4.51
N ILE A 6 -22.08 3.30 4.27
CA ILE A 6 -22.17 2.65 2.96
C ILE A 6 -23.63 2.43 2.58
N ASN A 7 -24.47 1.96 3.50
CA ASN A 7 -25.90 1.73 3.23
C ASN A 7 -26.61 3.04 2.86
N ARG A 8 -26.27 4.14 3.52
CA ARG A 8 -26.80 5.48 3.21
C ARG A 8 -26.32 5.99 1.85
N LEU A 9 -25.03 5.80 1.53
CA LEU A 9 -24.50 6.15 0.20
C LEU A 9 -25.20 5.35 -0.91
N ILE A 10 -25.39 4.03 -0.73
CA ILE A 10 -26.11 3.18 -1.68
C ILE A 10 -27.58 3.64 -1.85
N ALA A 11 -28.20 4.13 -0.76
CA ALA A 11 -29.53 4.70 -0.80
C ALA A 11 -29.61 6.09 -1.46
N GLY A 12 -28.48 6.65 -1.92
CA GLY A 12 -28.43 7.95 -2.59
C GLY A 12 -28.33 9.16 -1.64
N ASP A 13 -28.08 8.92 -0.35
CA ASP A 13 -27.95 10.02 0.63
C ASP A 13 -26.58 10.71 0.47
N ARG A 14 -26.60 11.81 -0.29
CA ARG A 14 -25.39 12.61 -0.53
C ARG A 14 -24.86 13.32 0.71
N GLN A 15 -25.70 13.65 1.68
CA GLN A 15 -25.26 14.35 2.90
C GLN A 15 -24.31 13.49 3.73
N VAL A 16 -24.45 12.17 3.69
CA VAL A 16 -23.54 11.28 4.39
C VAL A 16 -22.12 11.32 3.81
N PHE A 17 -21.98 11.63 2.51
CA PHE A 17 -20.65 11.81 1.93
C PHE A 17 -19.94 13.04 2.52
N ASP A 18 -20.63 14.14 2.73
CA ASP A 18 -20.06 15.34 3.36
C ASP A 18 -19.61 15.04 4.80
N VAL A 19 -20.38 14.22 5.51
CA VAL A 19 -20.01 13.74 6.87
C VAL A 19 -18.72 12.90 6.82
N ILE A 20 -18.64 11.92 5.92
CA ILE A 20 -17.43 11.10 5.75
C ILE A 20 -16.25 12.00 5.39
N TYR A 21 -16.43 12.87 4.40
CA TYR A 21 -15.39 13.74 3.89
C TYR A 21 -14.81 14.65 4.98
N SER A 22 -15.65 15.31 5.75
CA SER A 22 -15.22 16.23 6.82
C SER A 22 -14.60 15.49 8.01
N THR A 23 -15.16 14.34 8.39
CA THR A 23 -14.74 13.57 9.57
C THR A 23 -13.32 13.01 9.42
N PHE A 24 -12.99 12.46 8.25
CA PHE A 24 -11.74 11.72 8.06
C PHE A 24 -10.62 12.53 7.41
N LYS A 25 -10.91 13.69 6.81
CA LYS A 25 -9.93 14.51 6.06
C LYS A 25 -8.70 14.85 6.89
N GLY A 26 -8.88 15.40 8.07
CA GLY A 26 -7.77 15.86 8.91
C GLY A 26 -6.83 14.73 9.33
N GLN A 27 -7.41 13.61 9.75
CA GLN A 27 -6.65 12.42 10.18
C GLN A 27 -5.89 11.79 9.01
N PHE A 28 -6.51 11.70 7.84
CA PHE A 28 -5.89 11.17 6.62
C PHE A 28 -4.69 12.03 6.21
N ILE A 29 -4.86 13.35 6.12
CA ILE A 29 -3.77 14.27 5.75
C ILE A 29 -2.61 14.15 6.74
N ALA A 30 -2.88 14.13 8.05
CA ALA A 30 -1.87 13.98 9.08
C ALA A 30 -1.08 12.67 8.92
N LEU A 31 -1.78 11.56 8.64
CA LEU A 31 -1.18 10.25 8.43
C LEU A 31 -0.20 10.27 7.24
N PHE A 32 -0.63 10.73 6.06
CA PHE A 32 0.21 10.68 4.87
C PHE A 32 1.37 11.67 4.89
N ARG A 33 1.22 12.80 5.56
CA ARG A 33 2.34 13.70 5.86
C ARG A 33 3.39 13.03 6.76
N LYS A 34 2.93 12.32 7.79
CA LYS A 34 3.80 11.58 8.72
C LYS A 34 4.52 10.41 8.03
N LEU A 35 3.78 9.57 7.29
CA LEU A 35 4.33 8.34 6.70
C LEU A 35 5.25 8.57 5.50
N GLN A 36 4.98 9.60 4.71
CA GLN A 36 5.66 9.82 3.42
C GLN A 36 6.26 11.21 3.25
N GLY A 37 6.10 12.08 4.24
CA GLY A 37 6.59 13.45 4.14
C GLY A 37 5.90 14.28 3.04
N LEU A 38 4.66 13.91 2.66
CA LEU A 38 3.90 14.64 1.64
C LEU A 38 3.64 16.07 2.09
N GLY A 39 3.65 17.00 1.13
CA GLY A 39 3.12 18.34 1.32
C GLY A 39 1.62 18.29 1.67
N ARG A 40 1.10 19.37 2.28
CA ARG A 40 -0.33 19.43 2.64
C ARG A 40 -1.22 19.25 1.42
N ASP A 41 -0.91 19.96 0.33
CA ASP A 41 -1.72 19.94 -0.90
C ASP A 41 -1.67 18.58 -1.60
N GLU A 42 -0.51 17.91 -1.57
CA GLU A 42 -0.38 16.56 -2.11
C GLU A 42 -1.20 15.54 -1.32
N ALA A 43 -1.18 15.63 0.02
CA ALA A 43 -1.97 14.77 0.89
C ALA A 43 -3.47 15.05 0.76
N GLU A 44 -3.86 16.30 0.54
CA GLU A 44 -5.24 16.68 0.28
C GLU A 44 -5.73 16.16 -1.08
N THR A 45 -4.94 16.30 -2.13
CA THR A 45 -5.23 15.71 -3.45
C THR A 45 -5.38 14.18 -3.35
N LEU A 46 -4.51 13.53 -2.57
CA LEU A 46 -4.59 12.09 -2.35
C LEU A 46 -5.89 11.70 -1.63
N TYR A 47 -6.35 12.53 -0.69
CA TYR A 47 -7.62 12.32 0.00
C TYR A 47 -8.82 12.44 -0.95
N HIS A 48 -8.82 13.45 -1.82
CA HIS A 48 -9.86 13.61 -2.87
C HIS A 48 -9.91 12.39 -3.78
N ASP A 49 -8.75 11.91 -4.24
CA ASP A 49 -8.66 10.70 -5.07
C ASP A 49 -9.23 9.47 -4.34
N ALA A 50 -8.93 9.30 -3.03
CA ALA A 50 -9.45 8.20 -2.23
C ALA A 50 -10.99 8.26 -2.06
N CYS A 51 -11.53 9.46 -1.84
CA CYS A 51 -12.97 9.69 -1.75
C CYS A 51 -13.68 9.44 -3.10
N ALA A 52 -13.06 9.83 -4.22
CA ALA A 52 -13.60 9.55 -5.55
C ALA A 52 -13.68 8.05 -5.83
N ILE A 53 -12.66 7.27 -5.40
CA ILE A 53 -12.69 5.81 -5.50
C ILE A 53 -13.78 5.20 -4.61
N LEU A 54 -13.99 5.73 -3.40
CA LEU A 54 -15.10 5.29 -2.54
C LEU A 54 -16.44 5.41 -3.27
N LEU A 55 -16.75 6.60 -3.83
CA LEU A 55 -17.98 6.83 -4.57
C LEU A 55 -18.11 5.91 -5.77
N ASN A 56 -17.07 5.80 -6.59
CA ASN A 56 -17.07 4.90 -7.75
C ASN A 56 -17.30 3.44 -7.37
N ASN A 57 -16.75 2.98 -6.24
CA ASN A 57 -16.96 1.62 -5.76
C ASN A 57 -18.40 1.39 -5.23
N VAL A 58 -19.04 2.42 -4.69
CA VAL A 58 -20.47 2.37 -4.33
C VAL A 58 -21.34 2.34 -5.59
N GLU A 59 -21.10 3.25 -6.54
CA GLU A 59 -21.86 3.37 -7.78
C GLU A 59 -21.73 2.13 -8.67
N SER A 60 -20.53 1.54 -8.73
CA SER A 60 -20.28 0.31 -9.51
C SER A 60 -20.75 -0.98 -8.81
N GLY A 61 -21.31 -0.90 -7.61
CA GLY A 61 -21.77 -2.06 -6.83
C GLY A 61 -20.65 -2.93 -6.27
N ARG A 62 -19.39 -2.47 -6.29
CA ARG A 62 -18.27 -3.19 -5.66
C ARG A 62 -18.35 -3.13 -4.15
N LEU A 63 -18.88 -2.04 -3.59
CA LEU A 63 -19.25 -1.94 -2.20
C LEU A 63 -20.76 -2.19 -2.08
N THR A 64 -21.10 -3.27 -1.39
CA THR A 64 -22.48 -3.68 -1.12
C THR A 64 -22.88 -3.27 0.30
N ARG A 65 -24.17 -3.46 0.64
CA ARG A 65 -24.66 -3.21 2.01
C ARG A 65 -23.81 -3.98 3.03
N ASP A 66 -23.51 -3.30 4.11
CA ASP A 66 -22.73 -3.84 5.24
C ASP A 66 -21.32 -4.33 4.91
N SER A 67 -20.81 -4.06 3.69
CA SER A 67 -19.45 -4.43 3.28
C SER A 67 -18.37 -3.76 4.12
N ILE A 68 -18.64 -2.56 4.66
CA ILE A 68 -17.74 -1.81 5.51
C ILE A 68 -18.54 -1.23 6.69
N LYS A 69 -18.16 -1.52 7.92
CA LYS A 69 -18.72 -0.90 9.12
C LYS A 69 -18.22 0.55 9.24
N ASN A 70 -18.97 1.43 9.92
CA ASN A 70 -18.58 2.82 10.15
C ASN A 70 -17.20 2.94 10.83
N SER A 71 -16.88 2.03 11.76
CA SER A 71 -15.57 1.95 12.42
C SER A 71 -14.41 1.62 11.48
N GLN A 72 -14.68 0.97 10.35
CA GLN A 72 -13.70 0.57 9.36
C GLN A 72 -13.52 1.60 8.22
N MET A 73 -14.34 2.66 8.16
CA MET A 73 -14.29 3.67 7.10
C MET A 73 -12.94 4.38 7.05
N LYS A 74 -12.36 4.72 8.20
CA LYS A 74 -11.02 5.31 8.29
C LYS A 74 -9.96 4.38 7.66
N ALA A 75 -9.97 3.11 8.04
CA ALA A 75 -9.03 2.11 7.52
C ALA A 75 -9.20 1.93 6.00
N TYR A 76 -10.44 1.88 5.50
CA TYR A 76 -10.72 1.82 4.08
C TYR A 76 -10.12 3.00 3.30
N LEU A 77 -10.37 4.24 3.74
CA LEU A 77 -9.82 5.44 3.10
C LEU A 77 -8.29 5.47 3.15
N ASN A 78 -7.69 5.12 4.30
CA ASN A 78 -6.25 5.05 4.45
C ASN A 78 -5.63 4.01 3.50
N ASN A 79 -6.20 2.82 3.40
CA ASN A 79 -5.71 1.77 2.50
C ASN A 79 -5.87 2.16 1.04
N THR A 80 -6.97 2.81 0.67
CA THR A 80 -7.16 3.37 -0.67
C THR A 80 -6.09 4.41 -0.99
N GLY A 81 -5.79 5.33 -0.06
CA GLY A 81 -4.71 6.30 -0.22
C GLY A 81 -3.33 5.65 -0.37
N LYS A 82 -3.01 4.65 0.46
CA LYS A 82 -1.77 3.86 0.35
C LYS A 82 -1.66 3.21 -1.04
N TYR A 83 -2.75 2.63 -1.54
CA TYR A 83 -2.80 2.01 -2.86
C TYR A 83 -2.57 3.02 -3.99
N ILE A 84 -3.23 4.18 -3.96
CA ILE A 84 -3.06 5.25 -4.96
C ILE A 84 -1.60 5.71 -4.98
N LEU A 85 -1.04 6.03 -3.81
CA LEU A 85 0.32 6.52 -3.70
C LEU A 85 1.33 5.47 -4.19
N PHE A 86 1.13 4.20 -3.82
CA PHE A 86 1.95 3.10 -4.28
C PHE A 86 1.92 2.95 -5.81
N ASN A 87 0.76 3.11 -6.44
CA ASN A 87 0.62 3.08 -7.89
C ASN A 87 1.24 4.31 -8.58
N LYS A 88 1.13 5.50 -7.98
CA LYS A 88 1.81 6.71 -8.46
C LYS A 88 3.33 6.53 -8.45
N LEU A 89 3.90 5.98 -7.38
CA LEU A 89 5.32 5.66 -7.29
C LEU A 89 5.73 4.59 -8.30
N ARG A 90 4.89 3.60 -8.54
CA ARG A 90 5.13 2.58 -9.56
C ARG A 90 5.20 3.18 -10.97
N LYS A 91 4.29 4.07 -11.33
CA LYS A 91 4.25 4.71 -12.66
C LYS A 91 5.46 5.62 -12.91
N ARG A 92 6.00 6.27 -11.88
CA ARG A 92 7.20 7.13 -12.00
C ARG A 92 8.48 6.35 -12.31
N GLN A 93 8.51 5.05 -12.08
CA GLN A 93 9.71 4.21 -12.20
C GLN A 93 9.71 3.26 -13.40
N VAL A 94 8.74 3.34 -14.33
CA VAL A 94 8.66 2.40 -15.46
C VAL A 94 8.84 3.09 -16.79
N PRO A 95 9.88 2.68 -17.54
CA PRO A 95 9.57 1.90 -18.71
C PRO A 95 10.23 0.54 -18.58
N LEU A 96 9.55 -0.53 -18.27
CA LEU A 96 9.88 -1.88 -18.70
C LEU A 96 8.98 -2.93 -18.03
N ILE A 97 8.23 -3.63 -18.86
CA ILE A 97 7.55 -4.90 -18.61
C ILE A 97 6.51 -4.83 -17.49
N VAL A 98 5.32 -4.45 -17.88
CA VAL A 98 4.10 -4.62 -17.11
C VAL A 98 3.67 -6.08 -17.26
N ASP A 99 4.03 -6.92 -16.30
CA ASP A 99 3.29 -8.17 -16.10
C ASP A 99 1.94 -7.79 -15.49
N THR A 100 0.89 -7.93 -16.27
CA THR A 100 -0.50 -7.62 -15.90
C THR A 100 -0.97 -8.43 -14.68
N ASP A 101 -0.37 -9.59 -14.43
CA ASP A 101 -0.65 -10.46 -13.29
C ASP A 101 -0.25 -9.85 -11.94
N TYR A 102 0.69 -8.89 -11.95
CA TYR A 102 1.13 -8.22 -10.74
C TYR A 102 0.15 -7.13 -10.26
N ILE A 103 -0.74 -6.66 -11.13
CA ILE A 103 -1.75 -5.64 -10.80
C ILE A 103 -2.93 -6.27 -10.04
N MET A 104 -3.25 -7.52 -10.34
CA MET A 104 -4.33 -8.25 -9.66
C MET A 104 -4.00 -8.65 -8.23
N THR A 105 -2.72 -8.88 -7.90
CA THR A 105 -2.28 -9.33 -6.57
C THR A 105 -2.35 -8.26 -5.48
N TYR A 106 -2.50 -6.98 -5.81
CA TYR A 106 -2.60 -5.89 -4.83
C TYR A 106 -3.99 -5.27 -4.69
N GLY A 107 -4.90 -5.58 -5.63
CA GLY A 107 -6.33 -5.32 -5.47
C GLY A 107 -6.99 -6.33 -4.53
N ASP A 108 -6.38 -7.50 -4.42
CA ASP A 108 -6.80 -8.63 -3.59
C ASP A 108 -5.78 -8.90 -2.48
N LEU A 109 -5.62 -7.99 -1.53
CA LEU A 109 -4.94 -8.33 -0.28
C LEU A 109 -5.68 -9.43 0.50
N ASP A 110 -6.88 -9.77 0.05
CA ASP A 110 -7.67 -10.89 0.57
C ASP A 110 -7.58 -12.16 -0.29
N SER A 111 -7.18 -12.10 -1.56
CA SER A 111 -7.17 -13.25 -2.47
C SER A 111 -5.84 -14.01 -2.51
N SER A 112 -4.70 -13.40 -2.18
CA SER A 112 -3.39 -14.07 -2.20
C SER A 112 -3.19 -15.10 -1.09
N ARG A 113 -4.17 -15.29 -0.20
CA ARG A 113 -4.20 -16.38 0.79
C ARG A 113 -4.88 -17.65 0.30
N LYS A 114 -5.40 -17.72 -0.92
CA LYS A 114 -6.12 -18.91 -1.45
C LYS A 114 -5.25 -19.98 -2.10
N HIS A 115 -3.93 -19.87 -2.12
CA HIS A 115 -3.07 -20.98 -2.55
C HIS A 115 -2.15 -21.44 -1.42
N ASN A 116 -2.61 -22.46 -0.71
CA ASN A 116 -2.05 -23.24 0.39
C ASN A 116 -2.31 -22.66 1.80
N ASN A 117 -3.48 -22.88 2.32
CA ASN A 117 -3.77 -23.74 3.47
C ASN A 117 -5.24 -23.61 3.89
N LYS A 118 -5.81 -24.75 4.30
CA LYS A 118 -7.07 -24.92 5.02
C LYS A 118 -7.55 -23.65 5.75
N SER A 119 -8.75 -23.27 5.39
CA SER A 119 -9.73 -22.49 6.16
C SER A 119 -9.32 -22.24 7.62
N MET A 120 -8.72 -21.10 7.90
CA MET A 120 -9.02 -20.34 9.09
C MET A 120 -9.74 -19.10 8.60
N ALA A 121 -11.07 -19.11 8.70
CA ALA A 121 -11.85 -17.89 8.73
C ALA A 121 -11.26 -17.08 9.88
N ARG A 122 -10.48 -16.02 9.56
CA ARG A 122 -10.09 -15.04 10.56
C ARG A 122 -11.38 -14.36 11.00
N ASP A 123 -11.63 -14.47 12.30
CA ASP A 123 -12.66 -13.73 12.98
C ASP A 123 -12.54 -12.24 12.60
N PRO A 124 -13.64 -11.57 12.20
CA PRO A 124 -13.62 -10.13 11.92
C PRO A 124 -13.20 -9.27 13.12
N GLU A 125 -13.06 -9.86 14.31
CA GLU A 125 -12.62 -9.22 15.55
C GLU A 125 -11.10 -9.31 15.81
N GLU A 126 -10.31 -9.99 14.95
CA GLU A 126 -8.84 -9.89 15.05
C GLU A 126 -8.46 -8.42 14.84
N SER A 127 -8.00 -7.77 15.90
CA SER A 127 -7.61 -6.36 15.93
C SER A 127 -6.70 -6.06 14.74
N TYR A 128 -7.21 -5.26 13.82
CA TYR A 128 -6.44 -4.77 12.67
C TYR A 128 -5.26 -3.97 13.22
N ASP A 129 -4.04 -4.51 13.09
CA ASP A 129 -2.83 -3.84 13.54
C ASP A 129 -2.44 -2.75 12.52
N GLU A 130 -3.03 -1.58 12.72
CA GLU A 130 -2.82 -0.40 11.89
C GLU A 130 -1.33 0.00 11.88
N GLU A 131 -0.62 -0.20 12.98
CA GLU A 131 0.81 0.11 13.09
C GLU A 131 1.67 -0.85 12.23
N MET A 132 1.35 -2.14 12.25
CA MET A 132 2.04 -3.12 11.42
C MET A 132 1.85 -2.84 9.93
N ASP A 133 0.64 -2.46 9.51
CA ASP A 133 0.34 -2.11 8.13
C ASP A 133 1.08 -0.84 7.69
N ASP A 134 1.18 0.15 8.56
CA ASP A 134 1.94 1.37 8.29
C ASP A 134 3.44 1.08 8.16
N LYS A 135 3.99 0.24 9.02
CA LYS A 135 5.39 -0.21 8.93
C LYS A 135 5.66 -0.97 7.62
N LEU A 136 4.77 -1.89 7.25
CA LEU A 136 4.88 -2.61 5.98
C LEU A 136 4.77 -1.69 4.77
N PHE A 137 3.90 -0.69 4.82
CA PHE A 137 3.77 0.32 3.78
C PHE A 137 5.05 1.14 3.63
N ILE A 138 5.66 1.60 4.74
CA ILE A 138 6.94 2.32 4.72
C ILE A 138 8.03 1.45 4.10
N ILE A 139 8.14 0.18 4.48
CA ILE A 139 9.14 -0.74 3.90
C ILE A 139 8.94 -0.88 2.39
N ARG A 140 7.73 -1.17 1.94
CA ARG A 140 7.40 -1.36 0.52
C ARG A 140 7.71 -0.12 -0.33
N THR A 141 7.30 1.05 0.14
CA THR A 141 7.59 2.31 -0.55
C THR A 141 9.08 2.63 -0.55
N THR A 142 9.79 2.31 0.54
CA THR A 142 11.25 2.51 0.61
C THR A 142 12.00 1.64 -0.39
N VAL A 143 11.60 0.37 -0.57
CA VAL A 143 12.20 -0.51 -1.60
C VAL A 143 12.05 0.11 -3.00
N ARG A 144 10.90 0.71 -3.29
CA ARG A 144 10.64 1.34 -4.59
C ARG A 144 11.42 2.64 -4.82
N ASP A 145 11.68 3.38 -3.74
CA ASP A 145 12.47 4.62 -3.79
C ASP A 145 13.99 4.35 -3.75
N MET A 146 14.41 3.09 -3.81
CA MET A 146 15.83 2.77 -3.90
C MET A 146 16.37 3.17 -5.29
N PRO A 147 17.58 3.77 -5.33
CA PRO A 147 18.20 4.07 -6.62
C PRO A 147 18.62 2.79 -7.34
N GLN A 148 18.76 2.90 -8.67
CA GLN A 148 19.36 1.84 -9.48
C GLN A 148 20.81 1.56 -9.00
N PRO A 149 21.27 0.31 -9.03
CA PRO A 149 20.58 -0.91 -9.43
C PRO A 149 19.81 -1.59 -8.28
N CYS A 150 19.74 -0.97 -7.08
CA CYS A 150 19.22 -1.62 -5.88
C CYS A 150 17.72 -1.89 -5.96
N ASP A 151 16.93 -1.00 -6.55
CA ASP A 151 15.49 -1.20 -6.71
C ASP A 151 15.18 -2.45 -7.52
N GLN A 152 15.82 -2.61 -8.68
CA GLN A 152 15.63 -3.77 -9.55
C GLN A 152 16.14 -5.05 -8.90
N LEU A 153 17.34 -5.03 -8.31
CA LEU A 153 17.93 -6.18 -7.63
C LEU A 153 17.05 -6.66 -6.47
N LEU A 154 16.57 -5.73 -5.63
CA LEU A 154 15.73 -6.07 -4.48
C LEU A 154 14.36 -6.60 -4.93
N LYS A 155 13.78 -6.07 -6.01
CA LYS A 155 12.55 -6.61 -6.61
C LYS A 155 12.72 -8.06 -7.06
N LEU A 156 13.78 -8.36 -7.81
CA LEU A 156 14.05 -9.72 -8.28
C LEU A 156 14.24 -10.70 -7.12
N VAL A 157 14.97 -10.31 -6.08
CA VAL A 157 15.27 -11.19 -4.94
C VAL A 157 14.11 -11.33 -3.97
N ILE A 158 13.45 -10.21 -3.59
CA ILE A 158 12.45 -10.22 -2.52
C ILE A 158 11.09 -10.64 -3.04
N TYR A 159 10.63 -10.04 -4.15
CA TYR A 159 9.27 -10.29 -4.66
C TYR A 159 9.22 -11.45 -5.65
N MET A 160 10.17 -11.51 -6.58
CA MET A 160 10.20 -12.57 -7.58
C MET A 160 10.97 -13.83 -7.13
N LYS A 161 11.58 -13.79 -5.93
CA LYS A 161 12.32 -14.91 -5.31
C LYS A 161 13.37 -15.53 -6.23
N LYS A 162 13.95 -14.75 -7.13
CA LYS A 162 14.98 -15.19 -8.07
C LYS A 162 16.27 -15.54 -7.33
N SER A 163 16.92 -16.61 -7.76
CA SER A 163 18.24 -17.02 -7.28
C SER A 163 19.32 -16.02 -7.71
N ASN A 164 20.44 -15.98 -6.99
CA ASN A 164 21.56 -15.10 -7.38
C ASN A 164 22.10 -15.40 -8.80
N LYS A 165 21.99 -16.65 -9.28
CA LYS A 165 22.37 -17.02 -10.66
C LYS A 165 21.44 -16.36 -11.67
N GLU A 166 20.10 -16.52 -11.51
CA GLU A 166 19.11 -15.89 -12.37
C GLU A 166 19.22 -14.37 -12.37
N VAL A 167 19.47 -13.76 -11.19
CA VAL A 167 19.67 -12.32 -11.08
C VAL A 167 20.93 -11.87 -11.81
N ALA A 168 22.02 -12.67 -11.77
CA ALA A 168 23.24 -12.38 -12.53
C ALA A 168 22.97 -12.33 -14.03
N GLU A 169 22.21 -13.28 -14.55
CA GLU A 169 21.80 -13.33 -15.95
C GLU A 169 20.91 -12.14 -16.34
N ILE A 170 19.85 -11.87 -15.55
CA ILE A 170 18.89 -10.79 -15.83
C ILE A 170 19.53 -9.39 -15.78
N MET A 171 20.47 -9.18 -14.85
CA MET A 171 21.07 -7.88 -14.62
C MET A 171 22.49 -7.74 -15.20
N ASN A 172 22.95 -8.72 -15.98
CA ASN A 172 24.27 -8.78 -16.62
C ASN A 172 25.44 -8.64 -15.61
N TYR A 173 25.34 -9.28 -14.43
CA TYR A 173 26.46 -9.40 -13.51
C TYR A 173 27.40 -10.54 -13.95
N ALA A 174 28.69 -10.39 -13.69
CA ALA A 174 29.71 -11.37 -14.06
C ALA A 174 29.45 -12.76 -13.45
N ASN A 175 28.91 -12.82 -12.24
CA ASN A 175 28.63 -14.08 -11.53
C ASN A 175 27.69 -13.87 -10.34
N ALA A 176 27.25 -14.98 -9.74
CA ALA A 176 26.36 -14.99 -8.57
C ALA A 176 26.97 -14.31 -7.32
N ASP A 177 28.30 -14.32 -7.16
CA ASP A 177 28.98 -13.72 -6.01
C ASP A 177 28.96 -12.18 -6.12
N SER A 178 29.07 -11.65 -7.32
CA SER A 178 28.88 -10.22 -7.59
C SER A 178 27.47 -9.76 -7.18
N VAL A 179 26.45 -10.57 -7.48
CA VAL A 179 25.07 -10.32 -7.05
C VAL A 179 24.96 -10.36 -5.54
N LYS A 180 25.56 -11.37 -4.88
CA LYS A 180 25.55 -11.51 -3.42
C LYS A 180 26.15 -10.28 -2.74
N THR A 181 27.28 -9.81 -3.24
CA THR A 181 27.95 -8.61 -2.72
C THR A 181 27.08 -7.36 -2.91
N GLN A 182 26.53 -7.16 -4.09
CA GLN A 182 25.66 -6.03 -4.39
C GLN A 182 24.36 -6.07 -3.58
N ARG A 183 23.77 -7.27 -3.43
CA ARG A 183 22.60 -7.49 -2.57
C ARG A 183 22.87 -7.05 -1.14
N SER A 184 24.01 -7.44 -0.56
CA SER A 184 24.39 -7.03 0.81
C SER A 184 24.46 -5.50 0.94
N ARG A 185 25.09 -4.81 -0.03
CA ARG A 185 25.17 -3.34 -0.05
C ARG A 185 23.79 -2.70 -0.18
N CYS A 186 22.93 -3.21 -1.06
CA CYS A 186 21.58 -2.71 -1.25
C CYS A 186 20.70 -2.93 -0.01
N MET A 187 20.82 -4.09 0.65
CA MET A 187 20.11 -4.38 1.90
C MET A 187 20.55 -3.48 3.06
N LYS A 188 21.84 -3.13 3.14
CA LYS A 188 22.32 -2.15 4.12
C LYS A 188 21.67 -0.79 3.87
N LYS A 189 21.76 -0.27 2.63
CA LYS A 189 21.14 1.00 2.26
C LYS A 189 19.63 1.03 2.52
N LEU A 190 18.92 -0.09 2.23
CA LEU A 190 17.50 -0.22 2.51
C LEU A 190 17.20 -0.10 4.01
N ARG A 191 17.94 -0.84 4.86
CA ARG A 191 17.77 -0.78 6.32
C ARG A 191 17.96 0.64 6.84
N ASP A 192 19.02 1.32 6.40
CA ASP A 192 19.31 2.69 6.84
C ASP A 192 18.18 3.64 6.46
N LYS A 193 17.66 3.56 5.22
CA LYS A 193 16.51 4.37 4.77
C LYS A 193 15.23 4.03 5.52
N VAL A 194 14.95 2.74 5.77
CA VAL A 194 13.75 2.31 6.53
C VAL A 194 13.82 2.84 7.96
N LYS A 195 14.99 2.74 8.62
CA LYS A 195 15.18 3.32 9.96
C LYS A 195 14.91 4.82 10.00
N GLN A 196 15.46 5.56 9.04
CA GLN A 196 15.21 7.00 8.94
C GLN A 196 13.71 7.31 8.78
N ARG A 197 13.00 6.54 7.95
CA ARG A 197 11.56 6.72 7.75
C ARG A 197 10.73 6.30 8.96
N PHE A 198 11.11 5.23 9.66
CA PHE A 198 10.47 4.82 10.91
C PHE A 198 10.64 5.90 11.97
N LYS A 199 11.84 6.44 12.13
CA LYS A 199 12.10 7.55 13.07
C LYS A 199 11.28 8.78 12.71
N ALA A 200 11.24 9.19 11.44
CA ALA A 200 10.43 10.31 10.96
C ALA A 200 8.92 10.08 11.18
N ALA A 201 8.46 8.83 11.09
CA ALA A 201 7.08 8.43 11.36
C ALA A 201 6.79 8.19 12.85
N GLY A 202 7.80 8.29 13.73
CA GLY A 202 7.64 8.11 15.19
C GLY A 202 7.44 6.66 15.63
N TYR A 203 7.93 5.68 14.86
CA TYR A 203 7.89 4.25 15.19
C TYR A 203 9.18 3.72 15.84
N GLU A 204 10.23 4.50 15.86
CA GLU A 204 11.46 4.22 16.64
C GLU A 204 11.67 5.34 17.65
N GLN A 205 11.90 4.95 18.90
CA GLN A 205 12.44 5.82 19.96
C GLN A 205 13.97 5.79 19.91
#